data_5d366220a088bd7d22a95fa93a65a55b
#
_entry.id   5d366220a088bd7d22a95fa93a65a55b
#
_cell.length_a   1.000
_cell.length_b   1.000
_cell.length_c   1.000
_cell.angle_alpha   90.00
_cell.angle_beta   90.00
_cell.angle_gamma   90.00
#
_symmetry.space_group_name_H-M   'P 1'
#
loop_
_entity.id
_entity.type
_entity.pdbx_description
1 polymer ?
#
loop_
_entity_poly.entity_id
_entity_poly.type
_entity_poly.pdbx_seq_one_letter_code
_entity_poly.pdbx_strand_id
1 'polypeptide(L)'
;MRTSLLYLAMAAGLLLAGCSGGDPSMNAADNGTTTPNSAAPSPAVPSATAAASVSLADVEFAYRCRGLLSAAAASSRILPAGEAPPELARITMKAVAWWTGEAARRDDAAGIGADRRAELMSGTTRVFVSRARLEESLPAIRDCLSQMPG
;
A
#
# COMPACT_ATOMS: atom_id res chain seq x y z
N MET A 1 -20.07 45.73 5.36
CA MET A 1 -19.42 46.34 6.53
C MET A 1 -18.42 45.38 7.11
N ARG A 2 -17.12 45.75 7.02
CA ARG A 2 -15.94 45.35 7.81
C ARG A 2 -15.76 43.87 8.16
N THR A 3 -15.02 43.08 7.37
CA THR A 3 -13.55 42.92 7.42
C THR A 3 -13.01 42.57 8.82
N SER A 4 -12.61 41.32 9.03
CA SER A 4 -11.55 41.00 9.99
C SER A 4 -10.75 39.83 9.47
N LEU A 5 -9.63 40.14 8.87
CA LEU A 5 -8.48 39.24 8.64
C LEU A 5 -7.84 38.93 9.99
N LEU A 6 -7.73 37.66 10.34
CA LEU A 6 -6.83 37.22 11.37
C LEU A 6 -5.85 36.23 10.73
N TYR A 7 -4.69 36.74 10.36
CA TYR A 7 -3.49 35.98 10.05
C TYR A 7 -2.94 35.40 11.35
N LEU A 8 -2.93 34.08 11.47
CA LEU A 8 -2.15 33.39 12.48
C LEU A 8 -0.97 32.71 11.76
N ALA A 9 0.19 33.35 11.85
CA ALA A 9 1.46 32.77 11.48
C ALA A 9 1.89 31.78 12.55
N MET A 10 1.94 30.49 12.25
CA MET A 10 2.62 29.49 13.07
C MET A 10 3.92 29.10 12.38
N ALA A 11 5.01 29.57 12.98
CA ALA A 11 6.37 29.13 12.69
C ALA A 11 6.55 27.71 13.26
N ALA A 12 6.78 26.73 12.40
CA ALA A 12 7.17 25.38 12.79
C ALA A 12 8.68 25.26 12.72
N GLY A 13 9.31 25.11 13.89
CA GLY A 13 10.73 24.82 14.03
C GLY A 13 11.07 23.41 13.57
N LEU A 14 12.03 23.31 12.64
CA LEU A 14 12.70 22.05 12.28
C LEU A 14 13.68 21.67 13.39
N LEU A 15 13.47 20.51 13.99
CA LEU A 15 14.50 19.80 14.75
C LEU A 15 14.96 18.61 13.91
N LEU A 16 16.10 18.77 13.25
CA LEU A 16 16.88 17.69 12.66
C LEU A 16 17.65 16.99 13.79
N ALA A 17 17.23 15.80 14.13
CA ALA A 17 18.06 14.87 14.93
C ALA A 17 18.70 13.87 13.97
N GLY A 18 19.99 14.05 13.72
CA GLY A 18 20.83 13.11 13.01
C GLY A 18 21.06 11.85 13.85
N CYS A 19 20.96 10.69 13.23
CA CYS A 19 21.55 9.44 13.71
C CYS A 19 22.71 9.08 12.82
N SER A 20 23.89 9.28 13.40
CA SER A 20 25.22 8.94 12.91
C SER A 20 25.54 7.49 13.22
N GLY A 21 26.17 6.78 12.26
CA GLY A 21 27.23 5.84 12.56
C GLY A 21 26.87 4.43 12.98
N GLY A 22 27.14 3.48 12.10
CA GLY A 22 27.41 2.09 12.40
C GLY A 22 28.46 1.58 11.41
N ASP A 23 29.71 1.55 11.83
CA ASP A 23 30.85 1.02 11.08
C ASP A 23 30.70 -0.47 10.79
N PRO A 24 31.06 -0.93 9.59
CA PRO A 24 31.26 -2.35 9.34
C PRO A 24 32.63 -2.78 9.80
N SER A 25 32.66 -3.54 10.86
CA SER A 25 33.88 -4.21 11.33
C SER A 25 34.29 -5.28 10.33
N MET A 26 35.43 -5.06 9.70
CA MET A 26 36.19 -6.07 8.97
C MET A 26 36.66 -7.16 9.96
N ASN A 27 36.38 -8.41 9.67
CA ASN A 27 37.16 -9.52 10.17
C ASN A 27 37.78 -10.27 9.00
N ALA A 28 39.10 -10.15 8.95
CA ALA A 28 39.94 -10.86 8.03
C ALA A 28 40.24 -12.27 8.57
N ALA A 29 40.43 -13.15 7.62
CA ALA A 29 41.26 -14.34 7.61
C ALA A 29 41.02 -15.41 8.69
N ASP A 30 40.65 -16.60 8.27
CA ASP A 30 41.48 -17.74 8.65
C ASP A 30 41.53 -18.81 7.54
N ASN A 31 42.74 -19.30 7.37
CA ASN A 31 43.18 -20.34 6.48
C ASN A 31 42.66 -21.70 6.96
N GLY A 32 42.38 -22.59 6.04
CA GLY A 32 42.51 -23.97 6.48
C GLY A 32 41.78 -25.00 5.62
N THR A 33 42.57 -25.66 4.81
CA THR A 33 42.48 -27.10 4.56
C THR A 33 41.46 -27.63 3.55
N THR A 34 41.99 -27.82 2.38
CA THR A 34 41.49 -28.71 1.30
C THR A 34 41.25 -30.13 1.80
N THR A 35 40.02 -30.59 1.75
CA THR A 35 39.68 -32.02 1.76
C THR A 35 38.85 -32.30 0.51
N PRO A 36 39.23 -33.24 -0.35
CA PRO A 36 38.40 -33.64 -1.47
C PRO A 36 37.29 -34.51 -0.94
N ASN A 37 36.08 -33.95 -0.84
CA ASN A 37 34.94 -34.73 -0.45
C ASN A 37 34.17 -35.19 -1.69
N SER A 38 34.05 -36.48 -1.73
CA SER A 38 33.35 -37.32 -2.69
C SER A 38 32.00 -36.78 -3.06
N ALA A 39 31.74 -36.64 -4.37
CA ALA A 39 30.45 -36.25 -4.93
C ALA A 39 29.41 -37.33 -4.60
N ALA A 40 28.54 -37.03 -3.66
CA ALA A 40 27.28 -37.72 -3.49
C ALA A 40 26.26 -37.05 -4.48
N PRO A 41 25.43 -37.83 -5.19
CA PRO A 41 24.40 -37.26 -6.05
C PRO A 41 23.43 -36.45 -5.21
N SER A 42 23.37 -35.14 -5.47
CA SER A 42 22.37 -34.25 -4.90
C SER A 42 20.98 -34.78 -5.24
N PRO A 43 20.08 -34.93 -4.25
CA PRO A 43 18.69 -35.22 -4.54
C PRO A 43 18.12 -34.09 -5.39
N ALA A 44 17.46 -34.45 -6.49
CA ALA A 44 16.77 -33.52 -7.34
C ALA A 44 15.80 -32.69 -6.48
N VAL A 45 16.12 -31.40 -6.31
CA VAL A 45 15.22 -30.44 -5.69
C VAL A 45 13.95 -30.41 -6.55
N PRO A 46 12.76 -30.71 -6.00
CA PRO A 46 11.54 -30.59 -6.78
C PRO A 46 11.46 -29.18 -7.31
N SER A 47 11.32 -29.04 -8.62
CA SER A 47 11.13 -27.75 -9.29
C SER A 47 10.05 -26.99 -8.55
N ALA A 48 10.44 -25.91 -7.90
CA ALA A 48 9.49 -24.99 -7.27
C ALA A 48 8.47 -24.62 -8.35
N THR A 49 7.24 -25.02 -8.13
CA THR A 49 6.09 -24.60 -8.95
C THR A 49 6.22 -23.09 -9.08
N ALA A 50 6.39 -22.61 -10.32
CA ALA A 50 6.59 -21.18 -10.59
C ALA A 50 5.43 -20.43 -9.94
N ALA A 51 5.69 -19.78 -8.84
CA ALA A 51 4.74 -18.89 -8.20
C ALA A 51 4.36 -17.87 -9.26
N ALA A 52 3.07 -17.76 -9.58
CA ALA A 52 2.57 -16.82 -10.58
C ALA A 52 3.13 -15.44 -10.23
N SER A 53 3.93 -14.87 -11.12
CA SER A 53 4.54 -13.57 -10.91
C SER A 53 3.45 -12.52 -10.83
N VAL A 54 3.46 -11.70 -9.77
CA VAL A 54 2.52 -10.58 -9.63
C VAL A 54 2.81 -9.58 -10.74
N SER A 55 1.80 -9.26 -11.55
CA SER A 55 1.93 -8.30 -12.63
C SER A 55 1.80 -6.85 -12.15
N LEU A 56 2.29 -5.89 -12.92
CA LEU A 56 2.07 -4.47 -12.65
C LEU A 56 0.56 -4.14 -12.60
N ALA A 57 -0.25 -4.76 -13.43
CA ALA A 57 -1.70 -4.56 -13.43
C ALA A 57 -2.35 -5.01 -12.12
N ASP A 58 -1.85 -6.09 -11.49
CA ASP A 58 -2.32 -6.55 -10.19
C ASP A 58 -1.97 -5.55 -9.08
N VAL A 59 -0.76 -4.94 -9.17
CA VAL A 59 -0.34 -3.89 -8.24
C VAL A 59 -1.23 -2.66 -8.38
N GLU A 60 -1.41 -2.16 -9.60
CA GLU A 60 -2.26 -1.00 -9.91
C GLU A 60 -3.71 -1.21 -9.45
N PHE A 61 -4.24 -2.42 -9.64
CA PHE A 61 -5.56 -2.81 -9.14
C PHE A 61 -5.63 -2.71 -7.62
N ALA A 62 -4.64 -3.24 -6.90
CA ALA A 62 -4.63 -3.21 -5.44
C ALA A 62 -4.54 -1.77 -4.89
N TYR A 63 -3.70 -0.92 -5.47
CA TYR A 63 -3.65 0.50 -5.11
C TYR A 63 -4.96 1.23 -5.40
N ARG A 64 -5.61 0.94 -6.52
CA ARG A 64 -6.92 1.49 -6.86
C ARG A 64 -7.98 1.09 -5.84
N CYS A 65 -8.03 -0.19 -5.44
CA CYS A 65 -8.99 -0.66 -4.43
C CYS A 65 -8.74 -0.02 -3.06
N ARG A 66 -7.48 0.09 -2.63
CA ARG A 66 -7.10 0.82 -1.42
C ARG A 66 -7.62 2.27 -1.46
N GLY A 67 -7.38 2.98 -2.56
CA GLY A 67 -7.81 4.37 -2.73
C GLY A 67 -9.33 4.53 -2.73
N LEU A 68 -10.05 3.68 -3.46
CA LEU A 68 -11.51 3.70 -3.56
C LEU A 68 -12.18 3.43 -2.21
N LEU A 69 -11.75 2.38 -1.49
CA LEU A 69 -12.34 2.03 -0.19
C LEU A 69 -12.01 3.07 0.88
N SER A 70 -10.80 3.64 0.88
CA SER A 70 -10.43 4.73 1.79
C SER A 70 -11.29 5.97 1.54
N ALA A 71 -11.48 6.35 0.27
CA ALA A 71 -12.32 7.48 -0.11
C ALA A 71 -13.79 7.25 0.27
N ALA A 72 -14.32 6.06 0.03
CA ALA A 72 -15.69 5.71 0.37
C ALA A 72 -15.92 5.69 1.89
N ALA A 73 -14.98 5.16 2.67
CA ALA A 73 -15.03 5.21 4.13
C ALA A 73 -14.98 6.65 4.68
N ALA A 74 -14.20 7.54 4.05
CA ALA A 74 -14.18 8.96 4.40
C ALA A 74 -15.49 9.66 4.04
N SER A 75 -16.06 9.35 2.86
CA SER A 75 -17.30 9.96 2.38
C SER A 75 -18.50 9.66 3.27
N SER A 76 -18.55 8.50 3.93
CA SER A 76 -19.62 8.16 4.87
C SER A 76 -19.71 9.11 6.07
N ARG A 77 -18.63 9.87 6.34
CA ARG A 77 -18.56 10.86 7.43
C ARG A 77 -18.89 12.29 6.96
N ILE A 78 -18.85 12.52 5.66
CA ILE A 78 -19.02 13.85 5.05
C ILE A 78 -20.42 14.00 4.47
N LEU A 79 -21.00 12.91 3.94
CA LEU A 79 -22.34 12.92 3.36
C LEU A 79 -23.40 13.12 4.45
N PRO A 80 -24.45 13.88 4.18
CA PRO A 80 -25.58 14.02 5.09
C PRO A 80 -26.19 12.67 5.47
N ALA A 81 -26.74 12.59 6.66
CA ALA A 81 -27.41 11.39 7.13
C ALA A 81 -28.56 11.00 6.17
N GLY A 82 -28.59 9.75 5.75
CA GLY A 82 -29.56 9.21 4.79
C GLY A 82 -29.19 9.36 3.30
N GLU A 83 -28.16 10.12 2.97
CA GLU A 83 -27.67 10.21 1.60
C GLU A 83 -26.60 9.16 1.25
N ALA A 84 -26.07 8.48 2.24
CA ALA A 84 -25.06 7.44 2.03
C ALA A 84 -25.71 6.20 1.39
N PRO A 85 -25.21 5.70 0.24
CA PRO A 85 -25.65 4.43 -0.33
C PRO A 85 -25.46 3.27 0.66
N PRO A 86 -26.38 2.28 0.67
CA PRO A 86 -26.32 1.16 1.63
C PRO A 86 -25.04 0.33 1.50
N GLU A 87 -24.40 0.34 0.33
CA GLU A 87 -23.13 -0.32 0.10
C GLU A 87 -22.01 0.20 1.01
N LEU A 88 -22.06 1.47 1.41
CA LEU A 88 -21.06 2.04 2.31
C LEU A 88 -21.03 1.37 3.69
N ALA A 89 -22.15 0.84 4.14
CA ALA A 89 -22.21 0.08 5.40
C ALA A 89 -21.32 -1.17 5.38
N ARG A 90 -21.00 -1.70 4.20
CA ARG A 90 -20.11 -2.86 4.01
C ARG A 90 -18.64 -2.47 3.99
N ILE A 91 -18.33 -1.19 3.84
CA ILE A 91 -16.96 -0.70 3.79
C ILE A 91 -16.48 -0.46 5.22
N THR A 92 -15.86 -1.48 5.77
CA THR A 92 -15.29 -1.43 7.12
C THR A 92 -13.82 -0.98 7.09
N MET A 93 -13.31 -0.51 8.22
CA MET A 93 -11.86 -0.25 8.37
C MET A 93 -11.02 -1.51 8.16
N LYS A 94 -11.59 -2.70 8.42
CA LYS A 94 -10.95 -3.99 8.11
C LYS A 94 -10.73 -4.14 6.61
N ALA A 95 -11.72 -3.76 5.78
CA ALA A 95 -11.61 -3.81 4.32
C ALA A 95 -10.52 -2.86 3.81
N VAL A 96 -10.46 -1.64 4.33
CA VAL A 96 -9.41 -0.65 3.99
C VAL A 96 -8.02 -1.16 4.39
N ALA A 97 -7.89 -1.72 5.58
CA ALA A 97 -6.63 -2.27 6.08
C ALA A 97 -6.17 -3.47 5.25
N TRP A 98 -7.09 -4.35 4.87
CA TRP A 98 -6.79 -5.52 4.05
C TRP A 98 -6.21 -5.10 2.69
N TRP A 99 -6.86 -4.17 1.98
CA TRP A 99 -6.36 -3.67 0.70
C TRP A 99 -5.07 -2.87 0.84
N THR A 100 -4.83 -2.23 1.97
CA THR A 100 -3.55 -1.56 2.25
C THR A 100 -2.42 -2.58 2.36
N GLY A 101 -2.65 -3.68 3.08
CA GLY A 101 -1.69 -4.79 3.18
C GLY A 101 -1.50 -5.51 1.86
N GLU A 102 -2.59 -5.73 1.10
CA GLU A 102 -2.53 -6.40 -0.20
C GLU A 102 -1.77 -5.58 -1.24
N ALA A 103 -1.95 -4.26 -1.27
CA ALA A 103 -1.18 -3.37 -2.14
C ALA A 103 0.31 -3.44 -1.82
N ALA A 104 0.70 -3.39 -0.54
CA ALA A 104 2.09 -3.51 -0.12
C ALA A 104 2.67 -4.89 -0.50
N ARG A 105 1.94 -5.97 -0.26
CA ARG A 105 2.38 -7.33 -0.57
C ARG A 105 2.61 -7.54 -2.07
N ARG A 106 1.71 -7.03 -2.92
CA ARG A 106 1.84 -7.13 -4.39
C ARG A 106 2.97 -6.25 -4.90
N ASP A 107 3.13 -5.07 -4.35
CA ASP A 107 4.19 -4.13 -4.64
C ASP A 107 5.57 -4.75 -4.37
N ASP A 108 5.76 -5.34 -3.19
CA ASP A 108 7.00 -6.03 -2.82
C ASP A 108 7.26 -7.24 -3.73
N ALA A 109 6.23 -8.03 -4.04
CA ALA A 109 6.35 -9.20 -4.91
C ALA A 109 6.67 -8.83 -6.37
N ALA A 110 6.22 -7.67 -6.84
CA ALA A 110 6.50 -7.15 -8.18
C ALA A 110 7.79 -6.32 -8.24
N GLY A 111 8.44 -6.04 -7.10
CA GLY A 111 9.67 -5.25 -7.02
C GLY A 111 9.48 -3.80 -7.44
N ILE A 112 8.33 -3.19 -7.13
CA ILE A 112 8.02 -1.81 -7.52
C ILE A 112 8.92 -0.82 -6.77
N GLY A 113 9.60 0.04 -7.52
CA GLY A 113 10.48 1.08 -6.97
C GLY A 113 9.70 2.19 -6.25
N ALA A 114 10.41 2.94 -5.38
CA ALA A 114 9.81 3.97 -4.54
C ALA A 114 9.06 5.05 -5.34
N ASP A 115 9.61 5.50 -6.47
CA ASP A 115 9.00 6.54 -7.30
C ASP A 115 7.67 6.07 -7.91
N ARG A 116 7.64 4.85 -8.45
CA ARG A 116 6.42 4.28 -9.01
C ARG A 116 5.37 4.03 -7.93
N ARG A 117 5.80 3.60 -6.73
CA ARG A 117 4.93 3.48 -5.56
C ARG A 117 4.29 4.82 -5.20
N ALA A 118 5.07 5.89 -5.13
CA ALA A 118 4.58 7.24 -4.83
C ALA A 118 3.57 7.72 -5.88
N GLU A 119 3.83 7.45 -7.17
CA GLU A 119 2.90 7.75 -8.26
C GLU A 119 1.58 7.00 -8.11
N LEU A 120 1.61 5.69 -7.85
CA LEU A 120 0.41 4.88 -7.64
C LEU A 120 -0.39 5.36 -6.43
N MET A 121 0.27 5.71 -5.33
CA MET A 121 -0.38 6.26 -4.15
C MET A 121 -1.07 7.59 -4.45
N SER A 122 -0.38 8.52 -5.09
CA SER A 122 -0.93 9.85 -5.43
C SER A 122 -2.06 9.76 -6.44
N GLY A 123 -1.91 8.92 -7.48
CA GLY A 123 -2.91 8.72 -8.53
C GLY A 123 -4.19 8.04 -8.05
N THR A 124 -4.15 7.31 -6.93
CA THR A 124 -5.32 6.62 -6.37
C THR A 124 -5.95 7.33 -5.18
N THR A 125 -5.31 8.38 -4.65
CA THR A 125 -5.89 9.19 -3.58
C THR A 125 -7.09 9.96 -4.12
N ARG A 126 -8.27 9.74 -3.52
CA ARG A 126 -9.55 10.32 -3.95
C ARG A 126 -10.34 10.79 -2.74
N VAL A 127 -11.24 11.73 -2.99
CA VAL A 127 -12.30 12.13 -2.05
C VAL A 127 -13.60 12.25 -2.84
N PHE A 128 -14.65 11.59 -2.38
CA PHE A 128 -15.97 11.74 -2.95
C PHE A 128 -16.70 12.88 -2.25
N VAL A 129 -16.76 14.02 -2.92
CA VAL A 129 -17.39 15.24 -2.38
C VAL A 129 -18.89 15.30 -2.65
N SER A 130 -19.46 14.35 -3.39
CA SER A 130 -20.87 14.28 -3.69
C SER A 130 -21.36 12.84 -3.84
N ARG A 131 -22.66 12.63 -3.59
CA ARG A 131 -23.33 11.35 -3.79
C ARG A 131 -23.18 10.85 -5.22
N ALA A 132 -23.34 11.70 -6.22
CA ALA A 132 -23.25 11.31 -7.62
C ALA A 132 -21.89 10.70 -7.96
N ARG A 133 -20.78 11.31 -7.49
CA ARG A 133 -19.44 10.78 -7.70
C ARG A 133 -19.20 9.45 -7.00
N LEU A 134 -19.80 9.29 -5.83
CA LEU A 134 -19.75 8.02 -5.12
C LEU A 134 -20.52 6.93 -5.87
N GLU A 135 -21.75 7.22 -6.32
CA GLU A 135 -22.58 6.29 -7.10
C GLU A 135 -21.90 5.84 -8.39
N GLU A 136 -21.24 6.76 -9.11
CA GLU A 136 -20.43 6.45 -10.28
C GLU A 136 -19.29 5.45 -9.97
N SER A 137 -18.79 5.47 -8.74
CA SER A 137 -17.68 4.60 -8.29
C SER A 137 -18.15 3.28 -7.68
N LEU A 138 -19.44 3.09 -7.39
CA LEU A 138 -19.97 1.89 -6.74
C LEU A 138 -19.64 0.58 -7.48
N PRO A 139 -19.67 0.48 -8.82
CA PRO A 139 -19.28 -0.74 -9.50
C PRO A 139 -17.84 -1.17 -9.17
N ALA A 140 -16.89 -0.23 -9.22
CA ALA A 140 -15.50 -0.51 -8.90
C ALA A 140 -15.29 -0.84 -7.41
N ILE A 141 -16.06 -0.21 -6.51
CA ILE A 141 -16.04 -0.53 -5.08
C ILE A 141 -16.54 -1.95 -4.84
N ARG A 142 -17.63 -2.38 -5.51
CA ARG A 142 -18.15 -3.75 -5.40
C ARG A 142 -17.15 -4.78 -5.90
N ASP A 143 -16.45 -4.48 -7.00
CA ASP A 143 -15.40 -5.34 -7.54
C ASP A 143 -14.29 -5.53 -6.50
N CYS A 144 -13.81 -4.46 -5.88
CA CYS A 144 -12.82 -4.56 -4.81
C CYS A 144 -13.32 -5.39 -3.61
N LEU A 145 -14.57 -5.23 -3.19
CA LEU A 145 -15.13 -5.98 -2.07
C LEU A 145 -15.33 -7.47 -2.39
N SER A 146 -15.60 -7.82 -3.65
CA SER A 146 -15.79 -9.21 -4.08
C SER A 146 -14.50 -10.04 -4.06
N GLN A 147 -13.36 -9.40 -4.16
CA GLN A 147 -12.05 -10.07 -4.14
C GLN A 147 -11.45 -10.24 -2.74
N MET A 148 -12.14 -9.74 -1.71
CA MET A 148 -11.69 -9.95 -0.34
C MET A 148 -12.06 -11.36 0.15
N PRO A 149 -11.18 -12.00 0.95
CA PRO A 149 -11.55 -13.23 1.65
C PRO A 149 -12.71 -12.97 2.62
N GLY A 150 -13.66 -13.88 2.66
CA GLY A 150 -14.81 -13.84 3.57
C GLY A 150 -14.43 -14.02 5.04
#